data_679ef706ab0a5dbe38ee0e9647a9a876
#
_entry.id   679ef706ab0a5dbe38ee0e9647a9a876
#
_cell.length_a   1.000
_cell.length_b   1.000
_cell.length_c   1.000
_cell.angle_alpha   90.00
_cell.angle_beta   90.00
_cell.angle_gamma   90.00
#
_symmetry.space_group_name_H-M   'P 1'
#
loop_
_entity.id
_entity.type
_entity.pdbx_description
1 polymer ?
#
loop_
_entity_poly.entity_id
_entity_poly.type
_entity_poly.pdbx_seq_one_letter_code
_entity_poly.pdbx_strand_id
1 'polypeptide(L)'
;KLIMEGYNNTSYIYNNQTSLALFLKMTTTANDDASNAYLYTEFFEKEVAKICKKYEIEKPTISSKVKKMNKGEMIRINNSKTMLEESKPKIFEYCLIRLIELILKSQHEQKRDDFLYFYYSLKYLMKTQIRFINVYIVNLVDKTLTDLVDQVDLIEVIKLSPRILENNEYLNHFRDYTLYDHQKQLFSFCKSNILKPKLITYVAPTGTGKTLSPIGLSSEYKVIFVCAARHVGLALAKSAISIGKKI
;
A
#
# COMPACT_ATOMS: atom_id res chain seq x y z
N LYS A 1 7.00 -9.35 -14.71
CA LYS A 1 5.58 -9.77 -14.67
C LYS A 1 5.16 -10.13 -13.25
N LEU A 2 5.89 -10.99 -12.53
CA LEU A 2 5.64 -11.35 -11.12
C LEU A 2 5.68 -10.15 -10.16
N ILE A 3 6.64 -9.25 -10.34
CA ILE A 3 6.71 -7.97 -9.60
C ILE A 3 5.44 -7.16 -9.89
N MET A 4 5.01 -7.11 -11.14
CA MET A 4 3.80 -6.40 -11.55
C MET A 4 2.51 -7.02 -10.98
N GLU A 5 2.44 -8.33 -10.84
CA GLU A 5 1.29 -9.03 -10.25
C GLU A 5 1.21 -8.84 -8.73
N GLY A 6 2.36 -8.80 -8.03
CA GLY A 6 2.42 -8.39 -6.62
C GLY A 6 1.94 -6.95 -6.41
N TYR A 7 2.26 -6.05 -7.33
CA TYR A 7 1.78 -4.67 -7.33
C TYR A 7 0.30 -4.54 -7.71
N ASN A 8 -0.25 -5.42 -8.54
CA ASN A 8 -1.68 -5.42 -8.88
C ASN A 8 -2.58 -5.68 -7.67
N ASN A 9 -2.09 -6.32 -6.63
CA ASN A 9 -2.82 -6.44 -5.37
C ASN A 9 -2.91 -5.12 -4.61
N THR A 10 -1.93 -4.23 -4.77
CA THR A 10 -2.03 -2.86 -4.28
C THR A 10 -2.91 -2.00 -5.19
N SER A 11 -3.00 -2.27 -6.50
CA SER A 11 -3.82 -1.51 -7.43
C SER A 11 -5.31 -1.58 -7.11
N TYR A 12 -5.78 -2.64 -6.44
CA TYR A 12 -7.18 -2.72 -5.99
C TYR A 12 -7.50 -1.68 -4.91
N ILE A 13 -6.58 -1.43 -4.02
CA ILE A 13 -6.71 -0.37 -3.01
C ILE A 13 -6.74 0.99 -3.71
N TYR A 14 -6.00 1.16 -4.79
CA TYR A 14 -5.83 2.42 -5.52
C TYR A 14 -6.88 2.70 -6.60
N ASN A 15 -7.56 1.68 -7.11
CA ASN A 15 -8.65 1.88 -8.10
C ASN A 15 -9.87 2.62 -7.54
N ASN A 16 -10.00 2.69 -6.21
CA ASN A 16 -11.06 3.44 -5.53
C ASN A 16 -10.55 4.74 -4.90
N GLN A 17 -9.30 5.13 -5.19
CA GLN A 17 -8.74 6.36 -4.65
C GLN A 17 -9.05 7.55 -5.54
N THR A 18 -9.18 8.67 -4.89
CA THR A 18 -9.43 9.96 -5.52
C THR A 18 -8.40 10.98 -5.06
N SER A 19 -8.09 11.98 -5.88
CA SER A 19 -7.30 13.11 -5.39
C SER A 19 -8.12 13.96 -4.40
N LEU A 20 -7.44 14.72 -3.55
CA LEU A 20 -8.12 15.64 -2.63
C LEU A 20 -8.99 16.65 -3.39
N ALA A 21 -8.52 17.16 -4.51
CA ALA A 21 -9.28 18.11 -5.33
C ALA A 21 -10.58 17.50 -5.87
N LEU A 22 -10.56 16.25 -6.31
CA LEU A 22 -11.77 15.52 -6.72
C LEU A 22 -12.69 15.25 -5.53
N PHE A 23 -12.15 14.83 -4.40
CA PHE A 23 -12.92 14.61 -3.18
C PHE A 23 -13.66 15.87 -2.73
N LEU A 24 -13.01 17.03 -2.80
CA LEU A 24 -13.59 18.34 -2.49
C LEU A 24 -14.44 18.92 -3.62
N LYS A 25 -14.58 18.22 -4.75
CA LYS A 25 -15.27 18.69 -5.97
C LYS A 25 -14.74 20.02 -6.50
N MET A 26 -13.44 20.21 -6.44
CA MET A 26 -12.74 21.43 -6.86
C MET A 26 -12.07 21.29 -8.24
N THR A 27 -12.67 20.59 -9.17
CA THR A 27 -12.07 20.21 -10.47
C THR A 27 -11.81 21.39 -11.39
N THR A 28 -12.56 22.47 -11.27
CA THR A 28 -12.39 23.67 -12.11
C THR A 28 -11.18 24.52 -11.72
N THR A 29 -10.73 24.40 -10.47
CA THR A 29 -9.62 25.18 -9.93
C THR A 29 -8.38 24.34 -9.63
N ALA A 30 -8.47 23.02 -9.80
CA ALA A 30 -7.42 22.07 -9.42
C ALA A 30 -6.12 22.18 -10.27
N ASN A 31 -6.18 22.82 -11.44
CA ASN A 31 -5.00 23.03 -12.29
C ASN A 31 -4.31 24.39 -12.04
N ASP A 32 -4.86 25.20 -11.14
CA ASP A 32 -4.31 26.51 -10.81
C ASP A 32 -3.28 26.37 -9.67
N ASP A 33 -2.08 26.90 -9.88
CA ASP A 33 -0.97 26.82 -8.91
C ASP A 33 -1.35 27.42 -7.54
N ALA A 34 -2.12 28.50 -7.52
CA ALA A 34 -2.54 29.12 -6.28
C ALA A 34 -3.55 28.26 -5.50
N SER A 35 -4.39 27.48 -6.19
CA SER A 35 -5.29 26.52 -5.57
C SER A 35 -4.53 25.29 -5.06
N ASN A 36 -3.54 24.80 -5.81
CA ASN A 36 -2.64 23.75 -5.34
C ASN A 36 -1.87 24.18 -4.09
N ALA A 37 -1.36 25.41 -4.05
CA ALA A 37 -0.68 25.97 -2.89
C ALA A 37 -1.62 26.03 -1.67
N TYR A 38 -2.87 26.46 -1.85
CA TYR A 38 -3.86 26.49 -0.78
C TYR A 38 -4.15 25.09 -0.23
N LEU A 39 -4.45 24.12 -1.12
CA LEU A 39 -4.73 22.74 -0.70
C LEU A 39 -3.54 22.10 0.00
N TYR A 40 -2.32 22.37 -0.48
CA TYR A 40 -1.11 21.88 0.18
C TYR A 40 -0.98 22.45 1.59
N THR A 41 -1.07 23.78 1.74
CA THR A 41 -0.88 24.46 3.02
C THR A 41 -1.94 24.07 4.04
N GLU A 42 -3.20 23.96 3.62
CA GLU A 42 -4.32 23.68 4.52
C GLU A 42 -4.36 22.20 4.96
N PHE A 43 -4.02 21.26 4.06
CA PHE A 43 -4.27 19.85 4.32
C PHE A 43 -3.01 18.99 4.50
N PHE A 44 -1.92 19.32 3.83
CA PHE A 44 -0.74 18.42 3.80
C PHE A 44 0.48 18.96 4.52
N GLU A 45 0.65 20.29 4.60
CA GLU A 45 1.87 20.90 5.10
C GLU A 45 2.27 20.41 6.49
N LYS A 46 1.31 20.25 7.40
CA LYS A 46 1.58 19.80 8.78
C LYS A 46 2.14 18.38 8.81
N GLU A 47 1.59 17.47 8.01
CA GLU A 47 2.04 16.08 7.95
C GLU A 47 3.40 15.98 7.26
N VAL A 48 3.55 16.66 6.12
CA VAL A 48 4.81 16.73 5.38
C VAL A 48 5.91 17.35 6.26
N ALA A 49 5.62 18.45 6.95
CA ALA A 49 6.60 19.11 7.83
C ALA A 49 7.10 18.20 8.96
N LYS A 50 6.24 17.36 9.53
CA LYS A 50 6.64 16.38 10.56
C LYS A 50 7.62 15.36 9.98
N ILE A 51 7.33 14.84 8.78
CA ILE A 51 8.18 13.86 8.11
C ILE A 51 9.52 14.50 7.73
N CYS A 52 9.48 15.69 7.11
CA CYS A 52 10.70 16.41 6.71
C CYS A 52 11.59 16.72 7.91
N LYS A 53 11.02 17.16 9.02
CA LYS A 53 11.78 17.42 10.25
C LYS A 53 12.38 16.15 10.86
N LYS A 54 11.63 15.04 10.84
CA LYS A 54 12.04 13.78 11.45
C LYS A 54 13.18 13.10 10.69
N TYR A 55 13.18 13.20 9.37
CA TYR A 55 14.14 12.51 8.49
C TYR A 55 15.10 13.46 7.78
N GLU A 56 15.13 14.74 8.20
CA GLU A 56 16.05 15.78 7.70
C GLU A 56 15.99 15.97 6.18
N ILE A 57 14.80 15.82 5.59
CA ILE A 57 14.57 16.09 4.17
C ILE A 57 14.03 17.50 3.94
N GLU A 58 14.34 18.07 2.79
CA GLU A 58 13.92 19.40 2.42
C GLU A 58 12.42 19.47 2.12
N LYS A 59 11.76 20.47 2.67
CA LYS A 59 10.33 20.73 2.42
C LYS A 59 10.10 21.23 0.99
N PRO A 60 8.94 20.93 0.39
CA PRO A 60 8.52 21.58 -0.85
C PRO A 60 8.43 23.10 -0.68
N THR A 61 9.02 23.82 -1.62
CA THR A 61 8.96 25.29 -1.63
C THR A 61 7.67 25.73 -2.32
N ILE A 62 6.84 26.50 -1.60
CA ILE A 62 5.62 27.07 -2.17
C ILE A 62 6.00 28.32 -2.98
N SER A 63 5.96 28.21 -4.30
CA SER A 63 6.33 29.29 -5.23
C SER A 63 5.20 30.28 -5.51
N SER A 64 3.94 29.87 -5.28
CA SER A 64 2.76 30.66 -5.61
C SER A 64 2.15 31.33 -4.40
N LYS A 65 1.59 32.53 -4.57
CA LYS A 65 0.78 33.15 -3.52
C LYS A 65 -0.48 32.31 -3.29
N VAL A 66 -0.70 31.94 -2.02
CA VAL A 66 -1.88 31.17 -1.63
C VAL A 66 -3.15 31.95 -2.00
N LYS A 67 -4.03 31.33 -2.76
CA LYS A 67 -5.28 31.94 -3.22
C LYS A 67 -6.25 32.12 -2.05
N LYS A 68 -6.87 33.29 -1.97
CA LYS A 68 -8.05 33.45 -1.12
C LYS A 68 -9.23 32.75 -1.79
N MET A 69 -9.68 31.66 -1.18
CA MET A 69 -10.85 30.92 -1.66
C MET A 69 -12.12 31.77 -1.57
N ASN A 70 -13.02 31.61 -2.51
CA ASN A 70 -14.33 32.26 -2.46
C ASN A 70 -15.21 31.61 -1.35
N LYS A 71 -16.28 32.33 -0.94
CA LYS A 71 -17.16 31.86 0.14
C LYS A 71 -17.78 30.48 -0.13
N GLY A 72 -18.14 30.19 -1.39
CA GLY A 72 -18.72 28.89 -1.78
C GLY A 72 -17.75 27.74 -1.66
N GLU A 73 -16.49 27.92 -2.04
CA GLU A 73 -15.42 26.95 -1.88
C GLU A 73 -15.12 26.69 -0.40
N MET A 74 -15.04 27.75 0.41
CA MET A 74 -14.83 27.63 1.86
C MET A 74 -15.93 26.83 2.57
N ILE A 75 -17.20 27.03 2.18
CA ILE A 75 -18.33 26.26 2.73
C ILE A 75 -18.19 24.78 2.36
N ARG A 76 -17.86 24.48 1.09
CA ARG A 76 -17.62 23.10 0.64
C ARG A 76 -16.50 22.42 1.40
N ILE A 77 -15.37 23.11 1.55
CA ILE A 77 -14.21 22.61 2.30
C ILE A 77 -14.59 22.34 3.75
N ASN A 78 -15.26 23.27 4.41
CA ASN A 78 -15.66 23.10 5.81
C ASN A 78 -16.64 21.94 6.01
N ASN A 79 -17.64 21.79 5.13
CA ASN A 79 -18.57 20.67 5.17
C ASN A 79 -17.89 19.32 4.92
N SER A 80 -16.79 19.30 4.16
CA SER A 80 -16.06 18.07 3.87
C SER A 80 -15.00 17.73 4.93
N LYS A 81 -14.60 18.68 5.80
CA LYS A 81 -13.57 18.46 6.83
C LYS A 81 -13.92 17.34 7.81
N THR A 82 -15.19 17.21 8.19
CA THR A 82 -15.65 16.14 9.10
C THR A 82 -15.52 14.75 8.48
N MET A 83 -15.76 14.64 7.17
CA MET A 83 -15.64 13.38 6.44
C MET A 83 -14.20 13.09 5.99
N LEU A 84 -13.32 14.10 6.03
CA LEU A 84 -11.96 13.99 5.50
C LEU A 84 -11.13 13.01 6.34
N GLU A 85 -11.21 13.06 7.66
CA GLU A 85 -10.42 12.19 8.56
C GLU A 85 -10.70 10.70 8.29
N GLU A 86 -11.96 10.34 8.10
CA GLU A 86 -12.36 8.96 7.76
C GLU A 86 -11.98 8.59 6.32
N SER A 87 -11.86 9.59 5.45
CA SER A 87 -11.59 9.41 4.02
C SER A 87 -10.11 9.51 3.65
N LYS A 88 -9.24 9.94 4.56
CA LYS A 88 -7.79 10.05 4.32
C LYS A 88 -7.18 8.81 3.63
N PRO A 89 -7.52 7.55 4.04
CA PRO A 89 -6.98 6.36 3.36
C PRO A 89 -7.43 6.21 1.89
N LYS A 90 -8.50 6.91 1.48
CA LYS A 90 -9.02 6.89 0.10
C LYS A 90 -8.47 8.03 -0.75
N ILE A 91 -7.77 8.99 -0.14
CA ILE A 91 -7.18 10.16 -0.83
C ILE A 91 -5.74 9.83 -1.19
N PHE A 92 -5.44 9.93 -2.47
CA PHE A 92 -4.18 9.45 -3.04
C PHE A 92 -2.96 10.19 -2.49
N GLU A 93 -3.04 11.48 -2.29
CA GLU A 93 -1.95 12.28 -1.74
C GLU A 93 -1.54 11.81 -0.35
N TYR A 94 -2.49 11.44 0.52
CA TYR A 94 -2.16 10.89 1.84
C TYR A 94 -1.47 9.52 1.75
N CYS A 95 -1.83 8.72 0.74
CA CYS A 95 -1.13 7.46 0.49
C CYS A 95 0.31 7.70 0.05
N LEU A 96 0.54 8.67 -0.84
CA LEU A 96 1.89 9.04 -1.28
C LEU A 96 2.73 9.53 -0.09
N ILE A 97 2.20 10.44 0.73
CA ILE A 97 2.87 10.94 1.94
C ILE A 97 3.21 9.79 2.90
N ARG A 98 2.28 8.85 3.10
CA ARG A 98 2.50 7.69 3.95
C ARG A 98 3.59 6.77 3.40
N LEU A 99 3.63 6.54 2.10
CA LEU A 99 4.69 5.75 1.47
C LEU A 99 6.06 6.42 1.61
N ILE A 100 6.15 7.74 1.44
CA ILE A 100 7.39 8.48 1.70
C ILE A 100 7.85 8.25 3.14
N GLU A 101 6.94 8.40 4.12
CA GLU A 101 7.27 8.14 5.53
C GLU A 101 7.78 6.71 5.75
N LEU A 102 7.14 5.70 5.13
CA LEU A 102 7.55 4.31 5.26
C LEU A 102 8.91 4.03 4.61
N ILE A 103 9.21 4.63 3.46
CA ILE A 103 10.52 4.52 2.80
C ILE A 103 11.61 5.08 3.71
N LEU A 104 11.43 6.32 4.20
CA LEU A 104 12.42 6.99 5.05
C LEU A 104 12.60 6.26 6.39
N LYS A 105 11.51 5.75 6.96
CA LYS A 105 11.56 4.93 8.16
C LYS A 105 12.34 3.64 7.92
N SER A 106 12.06 2.93 6.85
CA SER A 106 12.74 1.67 6.52
C SER A 106 14.22 1.88 6.24
N GLN A 107 14.57 3.00 5.61
CA GLN A 107 15.97 3.41 5.41
C GLN A 107 16.67 3.67 6.74
N HIS A 108 16.07 4.45 7.63
CA HIS A 108 16.63 4.77 8.94
C HIS A 108 16.76 3.52 9.84
N GLU A 109 15.79 2.60 9.78
CA GLU A 109 15.81 1.32 10.52
C GLU A 109 16.66 0.24 9.84
N GLN A 110 17.31 0.56 8.73
CA GLN A 110 18.11 -0.37 7.91
C GLN A 110 17.35 -1.63 7.45
N LYS A 111 16.03 -1.52 7.30
CA LYS A 111 15.17 -2.58 6.80
C LYS A 111 15.15 -2.59 5.28
N ARG A 112 16.15 -3.23 4.70
CA ARG A 112 16.43 -3.18 3.26
C ARG A 112 15.27 -3.68 2.39
N ASP A 113 14.64 -4.81 2.78
CA ASP A 113 13.55 -5.41 2.03
C ASP A 113 12.32 -4.48 2.02
N ASP A 114 11.97 -3.89 3.17
CA ASP A 114 10.85 -2.95 3.30
C ASP A 114 11.13 -1.67 2.51
N PHE A 115 12.36 -1.15 2.58
CA PHE A 115 12.79 0.02 1.82
C PHE A 115 12.58 -0.19 0.31
N LEU A 116 13.08 -1.29 -0.24
CA LEU A 116 12.93 -1.59 -1.67
C LEU A 116 11.48 -1.79 -2.06
N TYR A 117 10.70 -2.47 -1.22
CA TYR A 117 9.27 -2.67 -1.45
C TYR A 117 8.51 -1.35 -1.54
N PHE A 118 8.69 -0.45 -0.56
CA PHE A 118 8.00 0.84 -0.56
C PHE A 118 8.48 1.77 -1.65
N TYR A 119 9.80 1.79 -1.94
CA TYR A 119 10.38 2.57 -3.03
C TYR A 119 9.76 2.21 -4.38
N TYR A 120 9.72 0.92 -4.71
CA TYR A 120 9.13 0.46 -5.97
C TYR A 120 7.61 0.63 -5.99
N SER A 121 6.93 0.49 -4.86
CA SER A 121 5.51 0.79 -4.74
C SER A 121 5.23 2.25 -5.07
N LEU A 122 5.98 3.18 -4.49
CA LEU A 122 5.86 4.61 -4.77
C LEU A 122 6.14 4.93 -6.25
N LYS A 123 7.24 4.41 -6.80
CA LYS A 123 7.61 4.57 -8.21
C LYS A 123 6.56 4.02 -9.17
N TYR A 124 5.91 2.92 -8.81
CA TYR A 124 4.83 2.34 -9.61
C TYR A 124 3.56 3.19 -9.54
N LEU A 125 3.20 3.69 -8.36
CA LEU A 125 2.02 4.53 -8.17
C LEU A 125 2.08 5.84 -8.96
N MET A 126 3.27 6.40 -9.14
CA MET A 126 3.47 7.59 -9.99
C MET A 126 3.15 7.34 -11.47
N LYS A 127 3.02 6.08 -11.90
CA LYS A 127 2.55 5.73 -13.25
C LYS A 127 1.03 5.67 -13.35
N THR A 128 0.30 5.74 -12.23
CA THR A 128 -1.17 5.73 -12.25
C THR A 128 -1.70 7.07 -12.72
N GLN A 129 -2.74 7.03 -13.57
CA GLN A 129 -3.35 8.24 -14.12
C GLN A 129 -4.47 8.78 -13.21
N ILE A 130 -4.11 9.19 -11.99
CA ILE A 130 -5.06 9.92 -11.14
C ILE A 130 -5.01 11.40 -11.51
N ARG A 131 -6.18 11.96 -11.77
CA ARG A 131 -6.29 13.37 -12.16
C ARG A 131 -6.26 14.30 -10.94
N PHE A 132 -5.70 15.49 -11.12
CA PHE A 132 -5.71 16.58 -10.14
C PHE A 132 -4.98 16.25 -8.82
N ILE A 133 -3.90 15.48 -8.89
CA ILE A 133 -3.02 15.29 -7.74
C ILE A 133 -2.31 16.62 -7.44
N ASN A 134 -2.16 16.95 -6.17
CA ASN A 134 -1.46 18.16 -5.74
C ASN A 134 -0.01 18.18 -6.21
N VAL A 135 0.38 19.22 -6.94
CA VAL A 135 1.71 19.34 -7.57
C VAL A 135 2.85 19.34 -6.56
N TYR A 136 2.65 19.92 -5.38
CA TYR A 136 3.68 19.93 -4.32
C TYR A 136 3.95 18.56 -3.74
N ILE A 137 2.92 17.69 -3.69
CA ILE A 137 3.07 16.29 -3.30
C ILE A 137 3.79 15.50 -4.38
N VAL A 138 3.45 15.72 -5.66
CA VAL A 138 4.16 15.09 -6.78
C VAL A 138 5.64 15.45 -6.75
N ASN A 139 5.96 16.75 -6.59
CA ASN A 139 7.34 17.23 -6.51
C ASN A 139 8.10 16.62 -5.32
N LEU A 140 7.43 16.46 -4.17
CA LEU A 140 8.03 15.79 -3.01
C LEU A 140 8.34 14.32 -3.29
N VAL A 141 7.44 13.62 -3.97
CA VAL A 141 7.65 12.23 -4.39
C VAL A 141 8.82 12.11 -5.35
N ASP A 142 8.84 12.94 -6.41
CA ASP A 142 9.89 12.92 -7.43
C ASP A 142 11.25 13.23 -6.81
N LYS A 143 11.32 14.22 -5.92
CA LYS A 143 12.52 14.54 -5.17
C LYS A 143 12.97 13.35 -4.33
N THR A 144 12.07 12.78 -3.53
CA THR A 144 12.39 11.62 -2.68
C THR A 144 12.90 10.44 -3.50
N LEU A 145 12.28 10.12 -4.64
CA LEU A 145 12.72 9.04 -5.51
C LEU A 145 14.09 9.34 -6.15
N THR A 146 14.35 10.59 -6.50
CA THR A 146 15.62 11.02 -7.08
C THR A 146 16.75 10.95 -6.05
N ASP A 147 16.53 11.47 -4.85
CA ASP A 147 17.53 11.50 -3.77
C ASP A 147 17.91 10.07 -3.30
N LEU A 148 17.02 9.10 -3.49
CA LEU A 148 17.22 7.72 -3.07
C LEU A 148 17.64 6.78 -4.21
N VAL A 149 17.69 7.24 -5.46
CA VAL A 149 17.94 6.38 -6.63
C VAL A 149 19.29 5.66 -6.56
N ASP A 150 20.34 6.33 -6.08
CA ASP A 150 21.69 5.76 -5.96
C ASP A 150 21.78 4.68 -4.88
N GLN A 151 20.80 4.61 -3.99
CA GLN A 151 20.72 3.58 -2.97
C GLN A 151 20.00 2.32 -3.46
N VAL A 152 19.50 2.32 -4.69
CA VAL A 152 18.73 1.21 -5.26
C VAL A 152 19.52 0.49 -6.34
N ASP A 153 20.10 -0.65 -5.97
CA ASP A 153 20.77 -1.53 -6.94
C ASP A 153 19.75 -2.48 -7.60
N LEU A 154 19.63 -2.41 -8.93
CA LEU A 154 18.72 -3.25 -9.71
C LEU A 154 19.07 -4.74 -9.56
N ILE A 155 20.35 -5.10 -9.46
CA ILE A 155 20.78 -6.49 -9.30
C ILE A 155 20.35 -7.02 -7.93
N GLU A 156 20.48 -6.20 -6.89
CA GLU A 156 19.99 -6.52 -5.55
C GLU A 156 18.47 -6.74 -5.57
N VAL A 157 17.71 -5.85 -6.23
CA VAL A 157 16.26 -5.97 -6.35
C VAL A 157 15.85 -7.29 -7.02
N ILE A 158 16.55 -7.69 -8.09
CA ILE A 158 16.28 -8.97 -8.77
C ILE A 158 16.56 -10.15 -7.82
N LYS A 159 17.65 -10.10 -7.06
CA LYS A 159 18.02 -11.16 -6.09
C LYS A 159 17.04 -11.23 -4.92
N LEU A 160 16.57 -10.08 -4.43
CA LEU A 160 15.65 -9.98 -3.30
C LEU A 160 14.17 -10.03 -3.71
N SER A 161 13.89 -10.04 -5.01
CA SER A 161 12.50 -10.02 -5.51
C SER A 161 11.59 -11.09 -4.92
N PRO A 162 12.01 -12.34 -4.69
CA PRO A 162 11.16 -13.31 -4.00
C PRO A 162 10.79 -12.86 -2.58
N ARG A 163 11.74 -12.32 -1.81
CA ARG A 163 11.50 -11.84 -0.44
C ARG A 163 10.64 -10.58 -0.42
N ILE A 164 10.87 -9.65 -1.34
CA ILE A 164 10.07 -8.42 -1.49
C ILE A 164 8.62 -8.76 -1.83
N LEU A 165 8.40 -9.75 -2.70
CA LEU A 165 7.06 -10.24 -3.05
C LEU A 165 6.41 -11.01 -1.89
N GLU A 166 7.21 -11.67 -1.07
CA GLU A 166 6.79 -12.41 0.12
C GLU A 166 6.44 -11.49 1.30
N ASN A 167 6.67 -10.19 1.21
CA ASN A 167 6.25 -9.20 2.21
C ASN A 167 4.72 -8.99 2.20
N ASN A 168 4.01 -10.06 1.91
CA ASN A 168 2.57 -10.19 2.03
C ASN A 168 2.25 -10.70 3.44
N GLU A 169 1.32 -10.06 4.13
CA GLU A 169 0.94 -10.42 5.50
C GLU A 169 0.55 -11.89 5.64
N TYR A 170 -0.07 -12.48 4.62
CA TYR A 170 -0.37 -13.92 4.58
C TYR A 170 0.89 -14.79 4.52
N LEU A 171 1.97 -14.30 3.92
CA LEU A 171 3.22 -15.03 3.73
C LEU A 171 4.17 -14.83 4.92
N ASN A 172 4.10 -13.68 5.59
CA ASN A 172 4.97 -13.35 6.73
C ASN A 172 4.80 -14.26 7.94
N HIS A 173 3.65 -14.92 8.08
CA HIS A 173 3.43 -15.92 9.12
C HIS A 173 4.28 -17.20 8.97
N PHE A 174 4.87 -17.40 7.81
CA PHE A 174 5.64 -18.60 7.44
C PHE A 174 7.06 -18.25 7.02
N ARG A 175 7.71 -17.31 7.72
CA ARG A 175 9.07 -16.84 7.39
C ARG A 175 10.12 -17.95 7.30
N ASP A 176 9.91 -19.06 8.01
CA ASP A 176 10.81 -20.20 8.04
C ASP A 176 10.53 -21.21 6.91
N TYR A 177 9.49 -20.99 6.12
CA TYR A 177 9.10 -21.91 5.05
C TYR A 177 9.21 -21.24 3.68
N THR A 178 9.86 -21.91 2.75
CA THR A 178 9.83 -21.53 1.36
C THR A 178 8.47 -21.91 0.77
N LEU A 179 7.66 -20.92 0.44
CA LEU A 179 6.35 -21.17 -0.16
C LEU A 179 6.48 -21.54 -1.64
N TYR A 180 5.71 -22.52 -2.04
CA TYR A 180 5.58 -22.87 -3.45
C TYR A 180 4.80 -21.81 -4.22
N ASP A 181 5.08 -21.66 -5.50
CA ASP A 181 4.45 -20.63 -6.35
C ASP A 181 2.92 -20.73 -6.38
N HIS A 182 2.37 -21.96 -6.37
CA HIS A 182 0.93 -22.18 -6.29
C HIS A 182 0.32 -21.67 -4.96
N GLN A 183 1.05 -21.73 -3.85
CA GLN A 183 0.61 -21.18 -2.56
C GLN A 183 0.64 -19.65 -2.60
N LYS A 184 1.69 -19.07 -3.16
CA LYS A 184 1.80 -17.61 -3.35
C LYS A 184 0.65 -17.08 -4.20
N GLN A 185 0.32 -17.78 -5.30
CA GLN A 185 -0.81 -17.45 -6.15
C GLN A 185 -2.16 -17.54 -5.41
N LEU A 186 -2.37 -18.60 -4.62
CA LEU A 186 -3.58 -18.76 -3.82
C LEU A 186 -3.76 -17.59 -2.84
N PHE A 187 -2.73 -17.25 -2.07
CA PHE A 187 -2.78 -16.16 -1.10
C PHE A 187 -3.01 -14.81 -1.78
N SER A 188 -2.31 -14.54 -2.88
CA SER A 188 -2.52 -13.32 -3.67
C SER A 188 -3.95 -13.22 -4.22
N PHE A 189 -4.51 -14.34 -4.68
CA PHE A 189 -5.88 -14.38 -5.18
C PHE A 189 -6.91 -14.16 -4.07
N CYS A 190 -6.70 -14.73 -2.90
CA CYS A 190 -7.57 -14.51 -1.73
C CYS A 190 -7.55 -13.07 -1.27
N LYS A 191 -6.38 -12.42 -1.27
CA LYS A 191 -6.23 -11.01 -0.88
C LYS A 191 -6.85 -10.05 -1.90
N SER A 192 -6.87 -10.39 -3.18
CA SER A 192 -7.53 -9.58 -4.21
C SER A 192 -9.05 -9.66 -4.08
N ASN A 193 -9.77 -8.53 -4.12
CA ASN A 193 -11.24 -8.50 -4.08
C ASN A 193 -11.89 -9.19 -2.85
N ILE A 194 -11.53 -8.80 -1.65
CA ILE A 194 -12.04 -9.36 -0.39
C ILE A 194 -13.57 -9.35 -0.29
N LEU A 195 -14.23 -8.40 -0.94
CA LEU A 195 -15.68 -8.18 -0.82
C LEU A 195 -16.55 -9.05 -1.76
N LYS A 196 -15.96 -9.85 -2.65
CA LYS A 196 -16.74 -10.68 -3.58
C LYS A 196 -16.58 -12.16 -3.26
N PRO A 197 -17.68 -12.95 -3.26
CA PRO A 197 -17.59 -14.39 -3.16
C PRO A 197 -16.72 -14.96 -4.31
N LYS A 198 -15.89 -15.93 -3.99
CA LYS A 198 -14.99 -16.57 -4.95
C LYS A 198 -15.10 -18.08 -4.84
N LEU A 199 -15.10 -18.75 -5.97
CA LEU A 199 -14.89 -20.18 -6.06
C LEU A 199 -13.47 -20.42 -6.58
N ILE A 200 -12.62 -21.08 -5.80
CA ILE A 200 -11.24 -21.35 -6.17
C ILE A 200 -11.04 -22.85 -6.24
N THR A 201 -10.70 -23.36 -7.43
CA THR A 201 -10.22 -24.73 -7.58
C THR A 201 -8.71 -24.75 -7.44
N TYR A 202 -8.22 -25.40 -6.38
CA TYR A 202 -6.81 -25.44 -6.05
C TYR A 202 -6.23 -26.85 -6.21
N VAL A 203 -5.48 -27.03 -7.27
CA VAL A 203 -4.83 -28.31 -7.62
C VAL A 203 -3.31 -28.13 -7.54
N ALA A 204 -2.64 -28.99 -6.80
CA ALA A 204 -1.18 -28.99 -6.69
C ALA A 204 -0.68 -30.41 -6.37
N PRO A 205 0.60 -30.73 -6.64
CA PRO A 205 1.18 -32.04 -6.35
C PRO A 205 1.06 -32.44 -4.87
N THR A 206 1.10 -33.73 -4.60
CA THR A 206 1.11 -34.23 -3.21
C THR A 206 2.40 -33.82 -2.51
N GLY A 207 2.33 -33.50 -1.22
CA GLY A 207 3.52 -33.09 -0.44
C GLY A 207 3.89 -31.60 -0.55
N THR A 208 3.20 -30.80 -1.37
CA THR A 208 3.49 -29.37 -1.56
C THR A 208 2.74 -28.43 -0.58
N GLY A 209 2.33 -28.94 0.57
CA GLY A 209 1.75 -28.11 1.63
C GLY A 209 0.33 -27.58 1.38
N LYS A 210 -0.46 -28.19 0.47
CA LYS A 210 -1.87 -27.78 0.25
C LYS A 210 -2.68 -27.67 1.53
N THR A 211 -2.52 -28.64 2.42
CA THR A 211 -3.24 -28.72 3.70
C THR A 211 -2.87 -27.61 4.67
N LEU A 212 -1.70 -27.00 4.52
CA LEU A 212 -1.26 -25.86 5.37
C LEU A 212 -1.79 -24.51 4.89
N SER A 213 -2.25 -24.41 3.65
CA SER A 213 -2.77 -23.14 3.10
C SER A 213 -3.91 -22.53 3.91
N PRO A 214 -4.88 -23.31 4.47
CA PRO A 214 -5.93 -22.75 5.34
C PRO A 214 -5.38 -22.06 6.59
N ILE A 215 -4.25 -22.52 7.13
CA ILE A 215 -3.62 -21.90 8.30
C ILE A 215 -3.11 -20.50 7.96
N GLY A 216 -2.50 -20.32 6.79
CA GLY A 216 -2.09 -19.00 6.31
C GLY A 216 -3.26 -18.03 6.11
N LEU A 217 -4.37 -18.54 5.58
CA LEU A 217 -5.59 -17.75 5.39
C LEU A 217 -6.30 -17.38 6.70
N SER A 218 -6.10 -18.16 7.76
CA SER A 218 -6.73 -17.92 9.07
C SER A 218 -6.25 -16.64 9.77
N SER A 219 -5.23 -15.96 9.26
CA SER A 219 -4.81 -14.65 9.79
C SER A 219 -5.87 -13.58 9.57
N GLU A 220 -6.59 -13.65 8.44
CA GLU A 220 -7.52 -12.61 7.99
C GLU A 220 -8.96 -13.13 7.85
N TYR A 221 -9.13 -14.45 7.74
CA TYR A 221 -10.42 -15.07 7.53
C TYR A 221 -10.78 -16.04 8.65
N LYS A 222 -12.08 -16.15 8.93
CA LYS A 222 -12.61 -17.30 9.64
C LYS A 222 -12.65 -18.46 8.66
N VAL A 223 -11.82 -19.47 8.90
CA VAL A 223 -11.67 -20.63 8.01
C VAL A 223 -12.43 -21.83 8.58
N ILE A 224 -13.32 -22.41 7.79
CA ILE A 224 -13.96 -23.69 8.08
C ILE A 224 -13.30 -24.74 7.19
N PHE A 225 -12.57 -25.66 7.78
CA PHE A 225 -11.91 -26.72 7.04
C PHE A 225 -12.73 -27.99 7.06
N VAL A 226 -13.20 -28.42 5.91
CA VAL A 226 -13.97 -29.66 5.73
C VAL A 226 -13.10 -30.68 4.99
N CYS A 227 -12.94 -31.86 5.54
CA CYS A 227 -12.17 -32.93 4.92
C CYS A 227 -12.88 -34.28 5.07
N ALA A 228 -12.77 -35.12 4.04
CA ALA A 228 -13.34 -36.46 4.07
C ALA A 228 -12.55 -37.43 4.99
N ALA A 229 -11.24 -37.19 5.13
CA ALA A 229 -10.35 -38.06 5.87
C ALA A 229 -10.00 -37.44 7.26
N ARG A 230 -10.42 -38.09 8.33
CA ARG A 230 -10.21 -37.64 9.71
C ARG A 230 -8.75 -37.33 10.04
N HIS A 231 -7.81 -38.13 9.57
CA HIS A 231 -6.38 -37.96 9.86
C HIS A 231 -5.84 -36.63 9.24
N VAL A 232 -6.38 -36.18 8.13
CA VAL A 232 -6.00 -34.91 7.49
C VAL A 232 -6.44 -33.71 8.36
N GLY A 233 -7.66 -33.77 8.89
CA GLY A 233 -8.15 -32.76 9.81
C GLY A 233 -7.34 -32.68 11.10
N LEU A 234 -7.01 -33.84 11.68
CA LEU A 234 -6.17 -33.93 12.89
C LEU A 234 -4.74 -33.41 12.66
N ALA A 235 -4.15 -33.70 11.49
CA ALA A 235 -2.82 -33.17 11.13
C ALA A 235 -2.84 -31.68 11.00
N LEU A 236 -3.86 -31.07 10.34
CA LEU A 236 -4.03 -29.64 10.24
C LEU A 236 -4.23 -28.99 11.62
N ALA A 237 -5.07 -29.57 12.47
CA ALA A 237 -5.31 -29.08 13.82
C ALA A 237 -4.01 -29.06 14.65
N LYS A 238 -3.22 -30.15 14.62
CA LYS A 238 -1.90 -30.19 15.29
C LYS A 238 -0.97 -29.10 14.79
N SER A 239 -0.91 -28.89 13.46
CA SER A 239 -0.08 -27.84 12.86
C SER A 239 -0.55 -26.44 13.27
N ALA A 240 -1.85 -26.20 13.33
CA ALA A 240 -2.40 -24.91 13.76
C ALA A 240 -2.11 -24.63 15.24
N ILE A 241 -2.25 -25.63 16.11
CA ILE A 241 -1.91 -25.51 17.54
C ILE A 241 -0.41 -25.21 17.72
N SER A 242 0.47 -25.90 16.96
CA SER A 242 1.93 -25.72 17.08
C SER A 242 2.40 -24.29 16.77
N ILE A 243 1.63 -23.54 15.98
CA ILE A 243 1.90 -22.12 15.66
C ILE A 243 1.02 -21.14 16.46
N GLY A 244 0.36 -21.60 17.50
CA GLY A 244 -0.43 -20.77 18.42
C GLY A 244 -1.77 -20.27 17.87
N LYS A 245 -2.28 -20.88 16.79
CA LYS A 245 -3.61 -20.54 16.28
C LYS A 245 -4.70 -21.20 17.12
N LYS A 246 -5.73 -20.43 17.48
CA LYS A 246 -6.94 -20.97 18.11
C LYS A 246 -7.74 -21.74 17.06
N ILE A 247 -8.14 -22.95 17.42
CA ILE A 247 -8.95 -23.84 16.58
C ILE A 247 -10.37 -23.88 17.15
#